data_15adfc2aca738a655c7b6e76b4b47d84
#
_entry.id   15adfc2aca738a655c7b6e76b4b47d84
#
_cell.length_a   1.000
_cell.length_b   1.000
_cell.length_c   1.000
_cell.angle_alpha   90.00
_cell.angle_beta   90.00
_cell.angle_gamma   90.00
#
_symmetry.space_group_name_H-M   'P 1'
#
loop_
_entity.id
_entity.type
_entity.pdbx_description
1 polymer ?
#
loop_
_entity_poly.entity_id
_entity_poly.type
_entity_poly.pdbx_seq_one_letter_code
_entity_poly.pdbx_strand_id
1 'polypeptide(L)'
;MSGVRVTRGKDGVWFCRPYLGTNALTGKPMRPYRRFPGASGEAEARALAQEWVNTLAPAAGLRVSMRVGDVLSRYIAKIEADGAGANTVKTYRSMLRCYVEPYIGRADVGDVEPYVVDGLYFTLLTEGGRDGQGIAASKVVNLHWFLSGAWRWMASQGIAASNVLDSVTKPRPQPREAAAYDEADFAKLSAALAEELARDEGGRSAVMRRNCAMAAYLALWTGMRCGEVCALARPDVRLAARTALVRATMVETPSGLVRQPKTKGKRSRSVSLYGETAERVRAHLDWQAAYLPKGLDARRLGVCCDADGGFLRPSAVSAWFSGLRDELGLQRGTSFHTLRHTHATWLLLQGVDPKTVMERLGHAKVTTTLELYGHVLPGRDAAAAQAFADAASMAGGTP
;
A
#
# COMPACT_ATOMS: atom_id res chain seq x y z
N MET A 1 32.49 -7.88 1.33
CA MET A 1 32.49 -9.37 1.40
C MET A 1 33.88 -9.83 1.83
N SER A 2 34.09 -10.25 3.07
CA SER A 2 35.36 -10.89 3.44
C SER A 2 35.28 -12.33 2.92
N GLY A 3 35.91 -12.59 1.80
CA GLY A 3 35.97 -13.92 1.18
C GLY A 3 36.71 -14.91 2.08
N VAL A 4 36.43 -16.20 1.91
CA VAL A 4 37.11 -17.30 2.60
C VAL A 4 38.62 -17.18 2.36
N ARG A 5 39.41 -17.18 3.44
CA ARG A 5 40.86 -17.13 3.35
C ARG A 5 41.44 -18.49 3.01
N VAL A 6 42.21 -18.58 1.95
CA VAL A 6 42.96 -19.78 1.56
C VAL A 6 44.47 -19.54 1.85
N THR A 7 45.18 -20.61 2.14
CA THR A 7 46.63 -20.57 2.44
C THR A 7 47.31 -21.64 1.58
N ARG A 8 48.49 -21.33 1.03
CA ARG A 8 49.31 -22.29 0.30
C ARG A 8 50.25 -23.03 1.25
N GLY A 9 50.15 -24.36 1.25
CA GLY A 9 51.01 -25.24 2.06
C GLY A 9 52.45 -25.28 1.57
N LYS A 10 53.35 -25.81 2.37
CA LYS A 10 54.76 -25.98 2.00
C LYS A 10 54.98 -26.92 0.82
N ASP A 11 54.00 -27.77 0.58
CA ASP A 11 53.91 -28.73 -0.56
C ASP A 11 53.24 -28.11 -1.82
N GLY A 12 53.00 -26.79 -1.78
CA GLY A 12 52.40 -26.05 -2.91
C GLY A 12 50.89 -26.19 -3.05
N VAL A 13 50.23 -27.05 -2.23
CA VAL A 13 48.79 -27.26 -2.30
C VAL A 13 48.02 -26.23 -1.49
N TRP A 14 46.95 -25.69 -2.06
CA TRP A 14 46.09 -24.75 -1.36
C TRP A 14 45.20 -25.47 -0.35
N PHE A 15 44.96 -24.83 0.80
CA PHE A 15 44.03 -25.32 1.83
C PHE A 15 43.23 -24.17 2.45
N CYS A 16 42.10 -24.53 3.05
CA CYS A 16 41.26 -23.63 3.82
C CYS A 16 40.96 -24.23 5.18
N ARG A 17 40.90 -23.35 6.22
CA ARG A 17 40.56 -23.71 7.60
C ARG A 17 39.59 -22.67 8.15
N PRO A 18 38.37 -22.63 7.69
CA PRO A 18 37.42 -21.62 8.12
C PRO A 18 37.05 -21.79 9.58
N TYR A 19 36.82 -20.71 10.28
CA TYR A 19 36.21 -20.75 11.61
C TYR A 19 34.69 -20.81 11.43
N LEU A 20 34.08 -21.86 11.90
CA LEU A 20 32.67 -22.17 11.75
C LEU A 20 31.89 -22.00 13.06
N GLY A 21 32.33 -21.13 13.96
CA GLY A 21 31.73 -20.95 15.27
C GLY A 21 32.27 -21.90 16.33
N THR A 22 31.63 -21.89 17.50
CA THR A 22 31.99 -22.75 18.66
C THR A 22 30.92 -23.84 18.80
N ASN A 23 31.35 -25.08 18.97
CA ASN A 23 30.44 -26.19 19.21
C ASN A 23 29.72 -25.98 20.55
N ALA A 24 28.40 -25.89 20.53
CA ALA A 24 27.57 -25.59 21.70
C ALA A 24 27.64 -26.65 22.80
N LEU A 25 27.97 -27.91 22.45
CA LEU A 25 28.09 -28.99 23.42
C LEU A 25 29.46 -29.10 24.05
N THR A 26 30.56 -28.74 23.34
CA THR A 26 31.92 -28.95 23.78
C THR A 26 32.68 -27.66 24.09
N GLY A 27 32.12 -26.49 23.74
CA GLY A 27 32.79 -25.18 23.91
C GLY A 27 34.03 -24.98 23.02
N LYS A 28 34.35 -25.93 22.12
CA LYS A 28 35.57 -25.87 21.28
C LYS A 28 35.27 -25.19 19.93
N PRO A 29 36.23 -24.39 19.39
CA PRO A 29 36.08 -23.77 18.07
C PRO A 29 36.09 -24.83 16.98
N MET A 30 35.05 -24.78 16.09
CA MET A 30 34.97 -25.63 14.93
C MET A 30 35.75 -25.02 13.76
N ARG A 31 36.84 -25.68 13.37
CA ARG A 31 37.71 -25.26 12.26
C ARG A 31 37.96 -26.42 11.33
N PRO A 32 36.99 -26.83 10.48
CA PRO A 32 37.23 -27.91 9.50
C PRO A 32 38.37 -27.52 8.57
N TYR A 33 39.04 -28.57 8.04
CA TYR A 33 40.19 -28.42 7.17
C TYR A 33 39.94 -29.15 5.86
N ARG A 34 40.23 -28.47 4.74
CA ARG A 34 40.18 -29.10 3.41
C ARG A 34 41.30 -28.59 2.52
N ARG A 35 41.88 -29.49 1.72
CA ARG A 35 42.90 -29.25 0.72
C ARG A 35 42.28 -29.23 -0.67
N PHE A 36 42.85 -28.40 -1.57
CA PHE A 36 42.43 -28.22 -2.94
C PHE A 36 43.60 -28.49 -3.90
N PRO A 37 43.98 -29.78 -4.09
CA PRO A 37 45.18 -30.12 -4.87
C PRO A 37 45.00 -29.82 -6.36
N GLY A 38 43.78 -29.67 -6.88
CA GLY A 38 43.50 -29.34 -8.26
C GLY A 38 43.44 -27.84 -8.57
N ALA A 39 43.62 -26.98 -7.58
CA ALA A 39 43.54 -25.54 -7.81
C ALA A 39 44.82 -25.00 -8.48
N SER A 40 44.70 -24.44 -9.66
CA SER A 40 45.79 -23.89 -10.45
C SER A 40 46.34 -22.55 -9.90
N GLY A 41 45.53 -21.88 -9.04
CA GLY A 41 45.91 -20.59 -8.42
C GLY A 41 45.05 -20.21 -7.24
N GLU A 42 45.41 -19.07 -6.60
CA GLU A 42 44.70 -18.59 -5.40
C GLU A 42 43.23 -18.28 -5.66
N ALA A 43 42.91 -17.72 -6.81
CA ALA A 43 41.53 -17.35 -7.16
C ALA A 43 40.64 -18.58 -7.26
N GLU A 44 41.11 -19.64 -7.91
CA GLU A 44 40.38 -20.91 -8.05
C GLU A 44 40.27 -21.64 -6.70
N ALA A 45 41.37 -21.67 -5.93
CA ALA A 45 41.36 -22.23 -4.59
C ALA A 45 40.35 -21.53 -3.68
N ARG A 46 40.21 -20.22 -3.80
CA ARG A 46 39.26 -19.40 -3.04
C ARG A 46 37.82 -19.70 -3.47
N ALA A 47 37.57 -19.87 -4.77
CA ALA A 47 36.23 -20.24 -5.29
C ALA A 47 35.80 -21.63 -4.77
N LEU A 48 36.70 -22.62 -4.89
CA LEU A 48 36.46 -23.99 -4.40
C LEU A 48 36.28 -24.04 -2.86
N ALA A 49 37.05 -23.23 -2.14
CA ALA A 49 36.92 -23.10 -0.69
C ALA A 49 35.58 -22.47 -0.29
N GLN A 50 35.14 -21.45 -1.02
CA GLN A 50 33.83 -20.81 -0.77
C GLN A 50 32.68 -21.79 -1.05
N GLU A 51 32.73 -22.54 -2.14
CA GLU A 51 31.73 -23.57 -2.47
C GLU A 51 31.69 -24.64 -1.36
N TRP A 52 32.86 -25.13 -0.93
CA TRP A 52 32.95 -26.11 0.14
C TRP A 52 32.41 -25.58 1.48
N VAL A 53 32.74 -24.35 1.86
CA VAL A 53 32.22 -23.73 3.08
C VAL A 53 30.70 -23.59 3.01
N ASN A 54 30.14 -23.26 1.84
CA ASN A 54 28.71 -23.20 1.63
C ASN A 54 28.03 -24.58 1.82
N THR A 55 28.73 -25.69 1.51
CA THR A 55 28.19 -27.05 1.76
C THR A 55 28.26 -27.47 3.23
N LEU A 56 29.19 -26.90 3.99
CA LEU A 56 29.32 -27.19 5.43
C LEU A 56 28.34 -26.38 6.28
N ALA A 57 27.93 -25.23 5.82
CA ALA A 57 27.04 -24.34 6.54
C ALA A 57 25.74 -25.00 7.01
N PRO A 58 25.03 -25.77 6.18
CA PRO A 58 23.78 -26.48 6.60
C PRO A 58 24.04 -27.60 7.63
N ALA A 59 25.16 -28.33 7.47
CA ALA A 59 25.44 -29.52 8.30
C ALA A 59 25.98 -29.18 9.71
N ALA A 60 26.52 -27.99 9.88
CA ALA A 60 27.16 -27.59 11.14
C ALA A 60 26.27 -26.71 12.04
N GLY A 61 25.02 -26.46 11.65
CA GLY A 61 24.15 -25.49 12.34
C GLY A 61 24.72 -24.06 12.26
N LEU A 62 25.56 -23.81 11.25
CA LEU A 62 26.23 -22.53 11.07
C LEU A 62 25.27 -21.49 10.57
N ARG A 63 25.03 -20.52 11.40
CA ARG A 63 24.44 -19.26 10.98
C ARG A 63 25.44 -18.57 10.04
N VAL A 64 25.17 -18.59 8.74
CA VAL A 64 25.83 -17.65 7.84
C VAL A 64 25.44 -16.27 8.36
N SER A 65 26.43 -15.49 8.84
CA SER A 65 26.20 -14.13 9.29
C SER A 65 25.57 -13.34 8.15
N MET A 66 24.30 -13.07 8.27
CA MET A 66 23.52 -12.30 7.28
C MET A 66 22.89 -11.11 7.98
N ARG A 67 23.23 -9.92 7.52
CA ARG A 67 22.62 -8.69 8.06
C ARG A 67 21.13 -8.63 7.73
N VAL A 68 20.35 -8.21 8.71
CA VAL A 68 18.90 -8.03 8.58
C VAL A 68 18.54 -7.21 7.35
N GLY A 69 19.20 -6.06 7.12
CA GLY A 69 18.95 -5.19 5.98
C GLY A 69 19.18 -5.87 4.63
N ASP A 70 20.28 -6.64 4.51
CA ASP A 70 20.61 -7.36 3.27
C ASP A 70 19.56 -8.45 2.96
N VAL A 71 19.15 -9.21 3.97
CA VAL A 71 18.17 -10.28 3.80
C VAL A 71 16.78 -9.73 3.52
N LEU A 72 16.37 -8.67 4.19
CA LEU A 72 15.10 -7.99 3.89
C LEU A 72 15.06 -7.40 2.49
N SER A 73 16.20 -6.86 2.00
CA SER A 73 16.31 -6.39 0.61
C SER A 73 16.11 -7.53 -0.39
N ARG A 74 16.68 -8.71 -0.12
CA ARG A 74 16.46 -9.93 -0.93
C ARG A 74 15.01 -10.40 -0.88
N TYR A 75 14.39 -10.37 0.30
CA TYR A 75 12.97 -10.71 0.44
C TYR A 75 12.08 -9.78 -0.38
N ILE A 76 12.35 -8.47 -0.35
CA ILE A 76 11.60 -7.48 -1.16
C ILE A 76 11.77 -7.77 -2.66
N ALA A 77 13.00 -8.06 -3.12
CA ALA A 77 13.25 -8.41 -4.51
C ALA A 77 12.52 -9.72 -4.92
N LYS A 78 12.50 -10.71 -4.02
CA LYS A 78 11.77 -11.97 -4.24
C LYS A 78 10.27 -11.72 -4.42
N ILE A 79 9.61 -11.01 -3.50
CA ILE A 79 8.17 -10.77 -3.61
C ILE A 79 7.81 -9.91 -4.83
N GLU A 80 8.70 -9.01 -5.24
CA GLU A 80 8.56 -8.24 -6.48
C GLU A 80 8.59 -9.15 -7.71
N ALA A 81 9.54 -10.09 -7.76
CA ALA A 81 9.61 -11.11 -8.82
C ALA A 81 8.40 -12.06 -8.82
N ASP A 82 7.84 -12.37 -7.64
CA ASP A 82 6.62 -13.16 -7.48
C ASP A 82 5.34 -12.37 -7.85
N GLY A 83 5.46 -11.11 -8.30
CA GLY A 83 4.32 -10.31 -8.76
C GLY A 83 3.60 -9.52 -7.65
N ALA A 84 4.26 -9.24 -6.53
CA ALA A 84 3.70 -8.34 -5.52
C ALA A 84 3.39 -6.96 -6.12
N GLY A 85 2.29 -6.36 -5.68
CA GLY A 85 1.87 -5.04 -6.17
C GLY A 85 2.94 -3.96 -5.91
N ALA A 86 3.17 -3.09 -6.90
CA ALA A 86 4.21 -2.05 -6.85
C ALA A 86 4.12 -1.16 -5.59
N ASN A 87 2.91 -0.85 -5.11
CA ASN A 87 2.72 -0.10 -3.87
C ASN A 87 3.20 -0.86 -2.63
N THR A 88 3.02 -2.18 -2.59
CA THR A 88 3.53 -3.03 -1.49
C THR A 88 5.05 -3.00 -1.48
N VAL A 89 5.69 -3.19 -2.63
CA VAL A 89 7.15 -3.13 -2.78
C VAL A 89 7.69 -1.76 -2.37
N LYS A 90 7.07 -0.67 -2.85
CA LYS A 90 7.42 0.71 -2.48
C LYS A 90 7.31 0.93 -0.97
N THR A 91 6.24 0.45 -0.36
CA THR A 91 6.00 0.56 1.09
C THR A 91 7.06 -0.21 1.88
N TYR A 92 7.36 -1.44 1.49
CA TYR A 92 8.35 -2.27 2.17
C TYR A 92 9.77 -1.71 2.04
N ARG A 93 10.15 -1.20 0.85
CA ARG A 93 11.42 -0.47 0.68
C ARG A 93 11.52 0.77 1.57
N SER A 94 10.42 1.52 1.70
CA SER A 94 10.36 2.67 2.60
C SER A 94 10.46 2.26 4.07
N MET A 95 9.77 1.20 4.50
CA MET A 95 9.85 0.67 5.86
C MET A 95 11.26 0.18 6.19
N LEU A 96 11.88 -0.57 5.28
CA LEU A 96 13.26 -1.02 5.44
C LEU A 96 14.18 0.17 5.67
N ARG A 97 14.16 1.15 4.76
CA ARG A 97 15.05 2.32 4.83
C ARG A 97 14.83 3.20 6.05
N CYS A 98 13.55 3.45 6.42
CA CYS A 98 13.24 4.43 7.45
C CYS A 98 13.15 3.83 8.86
N TYR A 99 12.76 2.56 9.00
CA TYR A 99 12.41 1.96 10.30
C TYR A 99 13.21 0.72 10.67
N VAL A 100 13.97 0.14 9.76
CA VAL A 100 14.77 -1.07 10.03
C VAL A 100 16.27 -0.78 9.93
N GLU A 101 16.72 -0.23 8.80
CA GLU A 101 18.12 0.07 8.52
C GLU A 101 18.81 0.90 9.63
N PRO A 102 18.18 1.99 10.16
CA PRO A 102 18.81 2.82 11.17
C PRO A 102 19.01 2.12 12.52
N TYR A 103 18.22 1.11 12.84
CA TYR A 103 18.16 0.49 14.16
C TYR A 103 18.74 -0.91 14.18
N ILE A 104 18.19 -1.83 13.40
CA ILE A 104 18.60 -3.24 13.41
C ILE A 104 19.13 -3.74 12.05
N GLY A 105 19.22 -2.89 11.02
CA GLY A 105 19.63 -3.29 9.68
C GLY A 105 21.03 -3.91 9.62
N ARG A 106 21.94 -3.52 10.54
CA ARG A 106 23.30 -4.04 10.64
C ARG A 106 23.44 -5.27 11.53
N ALA A 107 22.41 -5.59 12.32
CA ALA A 107 22.41 -6.77 13.17
C ALA A 107 22.45 -8.05 12.34
N ASP A 108 23.02 -9.12 12.89
CA ASP A 108 22.88 -10.45 12.31
C ASP A 108 21.46 -10.98 12.52
N VAL A 109 20.88 -11.63 11.50
CA VAL A 109 19.53 -12.23 11.60
C VAL A 109 19.46 -13.20 12.80
N GLY A 110 20.56 -13.89 13.09
CA GLY A 110 20.66 -14.83 14.19
C GLY A 110 20.66 -14.21 15.57
N ASP A 111 20.96 -12.92 15.68
CA ASP A 111 21.01 -12.19 16.94
C ASP A 111 19.73 -11.41 17.22
N VAL A 112 18.78 -11.43 16.29
CA VAL A 112 17.48 -10.77 16.49
C VAL A 112 16.55 -11.67 17.27
N GLU A 113 16.52 -11.44 18.57
CA GLU A 113 15.61 -12.07 19.52
C GLU A 113 14.31 -11.24 19.68
N PRO A 114 13.21 -11.80 20.23
CA PRO A 114 11.95 -11.06 20.40
C PRO A 114 12.12 -9.71 21.10
N TYR A 115 12.95 -9.61 22.14
CA TYR A 115 13.17 -8.36 22.88
C TYR A 115 13.82 -7.27 22.01
N VAL A 116 14.62 -7.64 20.99
CA VAL A 116 15.20 -6.68 20.05
C VAL A 116 14.11 -6.03 19.20
N VAL A 117 13.14 -6.84 18.76
CA VAL A 117 11.99 -6.34 17.99
C VAL A 117 11.06 -5.49 18.87
N ASP A 118 10.83 -5.89 20.12
CA ASP A 118 10.05 -5.09 21.09
C ASP A 118 10.74 -3.75 21.36
N GLY A 119 12.06 -3.74 21.53
CA GLY A 119 12.86 -2.52 21.66
C GLY A 119 12.76 -1.62 20.43
N LEU A 120 12.80 -2.19 19.22
CA LEU A 120 12.57 -1.46 17.97
C LEU A 120 11.19 -0.80 17.97
N TYR A 121 10.14 -1.53 18.35
CA TYR A 121 8.78 -0.98 18.38
C TYR A 121 8.64 0.14 19.40
N PHE A 122 9.22 -0.04 20.60
CA PHE A 122 9.24 1.00 21.61
C PHE A 122 9.90 2.28 21.07
N THR A 123 11.11 2.18 20.51
CA THR A 123 11.82 3.32 19.94
C THR A 123 11.02 3.99 18.81
N LEU A 124 10.43 3.21 17.92
CA LEU A 124 9.61 3.76 16.84
C LEU A 124 8.36 4.49 17.34
N LEU A 125 7.74 3.99 18.41
CA LEU A 125 6.54 4.61 18.98
C LEU A 125 6.85 5.88 19.78
N THR A 126 8.06 6.01 20.31
CA THR A 126 8.48 7.17 21.12
C THR A 126 9.25 8.21 20.34
N GLU A 127 10.16 7.80 19.44
CA GLU A 127 11.18 8.67 18.82
C GLU A 127 11.31 8.48 17.30
N GLY A 128 10.62 7.49 16.70
CA GLY A 128 10.85 7.05 15.32
C GLY A 128 10.34 7.99 14.21
N GLY A 129 9.79 9.15 14.53
CA GLY A 129 9.33 10.16 13.58
C GLY A 129 10.42 11.14 13.17
N ARG A 130 10.14 11.96 12.13
CA ARG A 130 11.11 12.94 11.60
C ARG A 130 11.56 13.99 12.62
N ASP A 131 10.72 14.35 13.55
CA ASP A 131 10.93 15.44 14.53
C ASP A 131 11.22 14.86 15.93
N GLY A 132 11.76 13.63 16.02
CA GLY A 132 12.01 12.97 17.30
C GLY A 132 10.73 12.57 18.05
N GLN A 133 9.57 12.63 17.40
CA GLN A 133 8.32 12.14 17.95
C GLN A 133 8.06 10.70 17.47
N GLY A 134 7.22 9.97 18.19
CA GLY A 134 6.85 8.61 17.80
C GLY A 134 6.04 8.55 16.51
N ILE A 135 6.10 7.42 15.82
CA ILE A 135 5.23 7.14 14.68
C ILE A 135 3.92 6.48 15.14
N ALA A 136 2.89 6.59 14.33
CA ALA A 136 1.58 5.98 14.64
C ALA A 136 1.68 4.46 14.81
N ALA A 137 1.00 3.90 15.81
CA ALA A 137 0.96 2.46 16.10
C ALA A 137 0.54 1.63 14.87
N SER A 138 -0.36 2.14 14.02
CA SER A 138 -0.75 1.49 12.76
C SER A 138 0.41 1.30 11.78
N LYS A 139 1.40 2.22 11.77
CA LYS A 139 2.62 2.05 10.96
C LYS A 139 3.51 0.95 11.51
N VAL A 140 3.62 0.85 12.85
CA VAL A 140 4.38 -0.24 13.51
C VAL A 140 3.70 -1.59 13.26
N VAL A 141 2.37 -1.66 13.28
CA VAL A 141 1.64 -2.89 12.89
C VAL A 141 1.92 -3.29 11.45
N ASN A 142 1.95 -2.34 10.52
CA ASN A 142 2.31 -2.63 9.13
C ASN A 142 3.77 -3.12 9.00
N LEU A 143 4.68 -2.55 9.77
CA LEU A 143 6.07 -3.02 9.87
C LEU A 143 6.13 -4.44 10.43
N HIS A 144 5.37 -4.75 11.50
CA HIS A 144 5.27 -6.09 12.05
C HIS A 144 4.86 -7.13 10.98
N TRP A 145 3.85 -6.83 10.17
CA TRP A 145 3.43 -7.74 9.11
C TRP A 145 4.49 -7.93 8.02
N PHE A 146 5.20 -6.87 7.67
CA PHE A 146 6.33 -6.95 6.73
C PHE A 146 7.46 -7.84 7.29
N LEU A 147 7.89 -7.59 8.52
CA LEU A 147 8.94 -8.37 9.19
C LEU A 147 8.51 -9.83 9.38
N SER A 148 7.28 -10.08 9.86
CA SER A 148 6.77 -11.44 10.05
C SER A 148 6.73 -12.24 8.73
N GLY A 149 6.31 -11.61 7.63
CA GLY A 149 6.37 -12.22 6.30
C GLY A 149 7.81 -12.58 5.88
N ALA A 150 8.73 -11.66 6.11
CA ALA A 150 10.14 -11.86 5.80
C ALA A 150 10.79 -12.94 6.69
N TRP A 151 10.56 -12.94 8.00
CA TRP A 151 11.10 -13.96 8.91
C TRP A 151 10.53 -15.36 8.62
N ARG A 152 9.26 -15.45 8.28
CA ARG A 152 8.67 -16.73 7.82
C ARG A 152 9.38 -17.26 6.57
N TRP A 153 9.67 -16.38 5.63
CA TRP A 153 10.46 -16.75 4.45
C TRP A 153 11.90 -17.15 4.84
N MET A 154 12.57 -16.38 5.70
CA MET A 154 13.91 -16.71 6.21
C MET A 154 13.93 -18.08 6.87
N ALA A 155 12.94 -18.41 7.69
CA ALA A 155 12.82 -19.71 8.33
C ALA A 155 12.64 -20.83 7.29
N SER A 156 11.83 -20.62 6.25
CA SER A 156 11.67 -21.59 5.16
C SER A 156 12.94 -21.83 4.33
N GLN A 157 13.86 -20.85 4.32
CA GLN A 157 15.17 -20.95 3.64
C GLN A 157 16.30 -21.39 4.58
N GLY A 158 16.02 -21.72 5.85
CA GLY A 158 17.04 -22.08 6.84
C GLY A 158 17.96 -20.91 7.26
N ILE A 159 17.62 -19.67 6.93
CA ILE A 159 18.36 -18.46 7.31
C ILE A 159 18.09 -18.11 8.77
N ALA A 160 16.87 -18.27 9.24
CA ALA A 160 16.47 -18.12 10.64
C ALA A 160 15.93 -19.47 11.16
N ALA A 161 16.08 -19.71 12.47
CA ALA A 161 15.59 -20.93 13.11
C ALA A 161 14.05 -20.98 13.17
N SER A 162 13.42 -19.84 13.37
CA SER A 162 11.96 -19.67 13.46
C SER A 162 11.58 -18.23 13.13
N ASN A 163 10.28 -17.96 13.10
CA ASN A 163 9.77 -16.60 12.95
C ASN A 163 9.75 -15.91 14.33
N VAL A 164 10.73 -15.06 14.59
CA VAL A 164 10.85 -14.32 15.86
C VAL A 164 9.62 -13.46 16.18
N LEU A 165 8.90 -13.01 15.14
CA LEU A 165 7.73 -12.15 15.29
C LEU A 165 6.51 -12.89 15.91
N ASP A 166 6.51 -14.22 15.91
CA ASP A 166 5.40 -14.99 16.51
C ASP A 166 5.38 -14.85 18.05
N SER A 167 6.51 -14.47 18.66
CA SER A 167 6.64 -14.20 20.10
C SER A 167 6.56 -12.71 20.46
N VAL A 168 6.40 -11.83 19.47
CA VAL A 168 6.37 -10.36 19.68
C VAL A 168 4.94 -9.85 19.69
N THR A 169 4.60 -9.06 20.71
CA THR A 169 3.28 -8.43 20.80
C THR A 169 3.22 -7.17 19.94
N LYS A 170 2.38 -7.21 18.90
CA LYS A 170 2.17 -6.02 18.07
C LYS A 170 1.38 -4.94 18.81
N PRO A 171 1.70 -3.66 18.61
CA PRO A 171 0.96 -2.55 19.18
C PRO A 171 -0.52 -2.60 18.78
N ARG A 172 -1.41 -2.12 19.64
CA ARG A 172 -2.84 -1.97 19.33
C ARG A 172 -3.09 -0.55 18.83
N PRO A 173 -3.34 -0.33 17.53
CA PRO A 173 -3.74 0.97 17.05
C PRO A 173 -5.09 1.37 17.67
N GLN A 174 -5.21 2.60 18.11
CA GLN A 174 -6.54 3.12 18.42
C GLN A 174 -7.36 3.19 17.14
N PRO A 175 -8.61 2.70 17.14
CA PRO A 175 -9.51 2.87 16.02
C PRO A 175 -9.62 4.38 15.70
N ARG A 176 -9.33 4.74 14.46
CA ARG A 176 -9.63 6.08 13.96
C ARG A 176 -10.94 5.98 13.22
N GLU A 177 -11.90 6.76 13.66
CA GLU A 177 -13.12 6.95 12.89
C GLU A 177 -12.78 7.51 11.52
N ALA A 178 -13.46 7.00 10.51
CA ALA A 178 -13.27 7.51 9.16
C ALA A 178 -13.86 8.92 9.09
N ALA A 179 -13.00 9.93 9.00
CA ALA A 179 -13.44 11.30 8.86
C ALA A 179 -14.33 11.46 7.61
N ALA A 180 -15.50 12.03 7.79
CA ALA A 180 -16.40 12.44 6.72
C ALA A 180 -16.69 13.93 6.86
N TYR A 181 -16.83 14.64 5.76
CA TYR A 181 -17.24 16.03 5.78
C TYR A 181 -18.69 16.16 6.25
N ASP A 182 -18.92 17.11 7.12
CA ASP A 182 -20.26 17.56 7.49
C ASP A 182 -20.94 18.35 6.37
N GLU A 183 -22.17 18.80 6.60
CA GLU A 183 -22.95 19.54 5.60
C GLU A 183 -22.28 20.87 5.20
N ALA A 184 -21.65 21.57 6.15
CA ALA A 184 -21.02 22.86 5.91
C ALA A 184 -19.75 22.70 5.06
N ASP A 185 -18.88 21.77 5.41
CA ASP A 185 -17.67 21.46 4.66
C ASP A 185 -18.00 20.87 3.28
N PHE A 186 -19.04 20.01 3.19
CA PHE A 186 -19.52 19.50 1.91
C PHE A 186 -20.02 20.61 1.00
N ALA A 187 -20.79 21.56 1.51
CA ALA A 187 -21.32 22.69 0.74
C ALA A 187 -20.19 23.57 0.20
N LYS A 188 -19.21 23.94 1.05
CA LYS A 188 -18.02 24.72 0.63
C LYS A 188 -17.25 24.00 -0.48
N LEU A 189 -16.95 22.69 -0.26
CA LEU A 189 -16.20 21.89 -1.21
C LEU A 189 -16.96 21.73 -2.53
N SER A 190 -18.26 21.44 -2.47
CA SER A 190 -19.10 21.26 -3.66
C SER A 190 -19.17 22.53 -4.50
N ALA A 191 -19.31 23.69 -3.84
CA ALA A 191 -19.31 25.00 -4.51
C ALA A 191 -17.96 25.31 -5.18
N ALA A 192 -16.84 25.09 -4.48
CA ALA A 192 -15.50 25.30 -5.03
C ALA A 192 -15.21 24.40 -6.22
N LEU A 193 -15.60 23.11 -6.15
CA LEU A 193 -15.45 22.18 -7.27
C LEU A 193 -16.33 22.60 -8.45
N ALA A 194 -17.55 23.08 -8.21
CA ALA A 194 -18.44 23.57 -9.27
C ALA A 194 -17.85 24.80 -9.95
N GLU A 195 -17.28 25.74 -9.20
CA GLU A 195 -16.60 26.94 -9.70
C GLU A 195 -15.38 26.55 -10.58
N GLU A 196 -14.48 25.68 -10.07
CA GLU A 196 -13.33 25.22 -10.85
C GLU A 196 -13.75 24.51 -12.16
N LEU A 197 -14.84 23.77 -12.14
CA LEU A 197 -15.37 23.10 -13.32
C LEU A 197 -16.16 24.02 -14.27
N ALA A 198 -16.50 25.21 -13.84
CA ALA A 198 -17.15 26.22 -14.70
C ALA A 198 -16.14 27.13 -15.41
N ARG A 199 -14.87 27.21 -14.92
CA ARG A 199 -13.85 28.06 -15.53
C ARG A 199 -13.53 27.61 -16.96
N ASP A 200 -13.61 28.53 -17.89
CA ASP A 200 -13.24 28.30 -19.29
C ASP A 200 -11.86 28.89 -19.57
N GLU A 201 -10.84 28.25 -19.02
CA GLU A 201 -9.43 28.66 -19.08
C GLU A 201 -8.60 27.57 -19.74
N GLY A 202 -7.62 27.98 -20.56
CA GLY A 202 -6.63 27.12 -21.20
C GLY A 202 -5.24 27.22 -20.56
N GLY A 203 -4.32 26.44 -21.13
CA GLY A 203 -2.93 26.36 -20.68
C GLY A 203 -2.70 25.24 -19.65
N ARG A 204 -1.44 24.83 -19.53
CA ARG A 204 -1.05 23.62 -18.76
C ARG A 204 -1.55 23.63 -17.31
N SER A 205 -1.43 24.76 -16.63
CA SER A 205 -1.85 24.89 -15.22
C SER A 205 -3.37 24.80 -15.06
N ALA A 206 -4.14 25.46 -15.91
CA ALA A 206 -5.59 25.42 -15.90
C ALA A 206 -6.11 24.02 -16.25
N VAL A 207 -5.50 23.36 -17.25
CA VAL A 207 -5.83 21.98 -17.60
C VAL A 207 -5.60 21.02 -16.43
N MET A 208 -4.46 21.13 -15.76
CA MET A 208 -4.16 20.30 -14.58
C MET A 208 -5.14 20.54 -13.46
N ARG A 209 -5.40 21.82 -13.13
CA ARG A 209 -6.31 22.21 -12.04
C ARG A 209 -7.73 21.69 -12.27
N ARG A 210 -8.32 21.94 -13.45
CA ARG A 210 -9.67 21.49 -13.78
C ARG A 210 -9.80 19.96 -13.83
N ASN A 211 -8.80 19.23 -14.31
CA ASN A 211 -8.78 17.77 -14.30
C ASN A 211 -8.66 17.20 -12.88
N CYS A 212 -7.90 17.84 -11.98
CA CYS A 212 -7.86 17.48 -10.57
C CYS A 212 -9.21 17.77 -9.88
N ALA A 213 -9.87 18.88 -10.20
CA ALA A 213 -11.21 19.21 -9.71
C ALA A 213 -12.24 18.17 -10.17
N MET A 214 -12.21 17.77 -11.44
CA MET A 214 -13.09 16.69 -11.96
C MET A 214 -12.81 15.36 -11.25
N ALA A 215 -11.55 15.03 -10.97
CA ALA A 215 -11.21 13.84 -10.21
C ALA A 215 -11.77 13.87 -8.79
N ALA A 216 -11.68 15.02 -8.09
CA ALA A 216 -12.26 15.19 -6.77
C ALA A 216 -13.80 15.13 -6.80
N TYR A 217 -14.40 15.79 -7.77
CA TYR A 217 -15.84 15.76 -8.00
C TYR A 217 -16.34 14.32 -8.20
N LEU A 218 -15.71 13.56 -9.11
CA LEU A 218 -16.06 12.16 -9.34
C LEU A 218 -15.88 11.30 -8.08
N ALA A 219 -14.80 11.49 -7.31
CA ALA A 219 -14.59 10.74 -6.08
C ALA A 219 -15.69 11.03 -5.05
N LEU A 220 -16.11 12.30 -4.91
CA LEU A 220 -17.16 12.72 -3.99
C LEU A 220 -18.53 12.13 -4.39
N TRP A 221 -18.89 12.21 -5.67
CA TRP A 221 -20.22 11.80 -6.15
C TRP A 221 -20.36 10.31 -6.49
N THR A 222 -19.28 9.57 -6.55
CA THR A 222 -19.29 8.14 -6.92
C THR A 222 -18.66 7.23 -5.87
N GLY A 223 -17.90 7.78 -4.93
CA GLY A 223 -17.14 7.01 -3.95
C GLY A 223 -15.95 6.26 -4.54
N MET A 224 -15.48 6.58 -5.77
CA MET A 224 -14.29 5.97 -6.36
C MET A 224 -13.03 6.34 -5.60
N ARG A 225 -12.05 5.43 -5.56
CA ARG A 225 -10.72 5.72 -5.03
C ARG A 225 -9.94 6.64 -5.97
N CYS A 226 -9.01 7.44 -5.45
CA CYS A 226 -8.16 8.33 -6.25
C CYS A 226 -7.56 7.63 -7.47
N GLY A 227 -6.89 6.49 -7.26
CA GLY A 227 -6.30 5.72 -8.36
C GLY A 227 -7.33 5.14 -9.34
N GLU A 228 -8.56 4.89 -8.91
CA GLU A 228 -9.65 4.43 -9.79
C GLU A 228 -10.15 5.58 -10.68
N VAL A 229 -10.32 6.76 -10.12
CA VAL A 229 -10.71 7.97 -10.88
C VAL A 229 -9.62 8.34 -11.89
N CYS A 230 -8.35 8.37 -11.45
CA CYS A 230 -7.22 8.63 -12.35
C CYS A 230 -7.08 7.60 -13.47
N ALA A 231 -7.56 6.36 -13.26
CA ALA A 231 -7.52 5.29 -14.26
C ALA A 231 -8.78 5.22 -15.15
N LEU A 232 -9.79 6.05 -14.90
CA LEU A 232 -11.06 6.02 -15.64
C LEU A 232 -10.82 6.54 -17.05
N ALA A 233 -10.85 5.65 -18.03
CA ALA A 233 -10.73 6.02 -19.44
C ALA A 233 -12.08 6.48 -20.01
N ARG A 234 -12.07 7.33 -21.05
CA ARG A 234 -13.30 7.80 -21.69
C ARG A 234 -14.24 6.66 -22.15
N PRO A 235 -13.73 5.56 -22.74
CA PRO A 235 -14.59 4.41 -23.11
C PRO A 235 -15.23 3.68 -21.93
N ASP A 236 -14.75 3.90 -20.70
CA ASP A 236 -15.30 3.30 -19.49
C ASP A 236 -16.55 4.05 -19.00
N VAL A 237 -16.84 5.25 -19.54
CA VAL A 237 -18.00 6.06 -19.17
C VAL A 237 -19.05 6.00 -20.29
N ARG A 238 -20.22 5.48 -19.95
CA ARG A 238 -21.37 5.41 -20.84
C ARG A 238 -22.37 6.49 -20.43
N LEU A 239 -22.22 7.69 -21.00
CA LEU A 239 -23.04 8.87 -20.63
C LEU A 239 -24.54 8.64 -20.87
N ALA A 240 -24.92 7.99 -21.97
CA ALA A 240 -26.30 7.69 -22.25
C ALA A 240 -26.91 6.72 -21.22
N ALA A 241 -26.16 5.72 -20.78
CA ALA A 241 -26.55 4.79 -19.72
C ALA A 241 -26.31 5.31 -18.32
N ARG A 242 -25.69 6.48 -18.16
CA ARG A 242 -25.30 7.11 -16.88
C ARG A 242 -24.52 6.14 -15.99
N THR A 243 -23.51 5.46 -16.55
CA THR A 243 -22.69 4.49 -15.82
C THR A 243 -21.21 4.70 -16.09
N ALA A 244 -20.38 4.38 -15.10
CA ALA A 244 -18.93 4.34 -15.20
C ALA A 244 -18.41 2.95 -14.78
N LEU A 245 -17.62 2.32 -15.63
CA LEU A 245 -17.02 1.01 -15.39
C LEU A 245 -15.65 1.16 -14.72
N VAL A 246 -15.55 0.79 -13.46
CA VAL A 246 -14.31 0.84 -12.67
C VAL A 246 -13.57 -0.49 -12.80
N ARG A 247 -12.62 -0.57 -13.76
CA ARG A 247 -11.89 -1.80 -14.09
C ARG A 247 -10.38 -1.71 -13.95
N ALA A 248 -9.85 -0.54 -13.58
CA ALA A 248 -8.41 -0.32 -13.43
C ALA A 248 -8.13 0.64 -12.27
N THR A 249 -6.87 0.74 -11.89
CA THR A 249 -6.34 1.74 -10.97
C THR A 249 -5.01 2.26 -11.48
N MET A 250 -4.72 3.55 -11.29
CA MET A 250 -3.40 4.11 -11.56
C MET A 250 -2.48 3.85 -10.39
N VAL A 251 -1.27 3.41 -10.68
CA VAL A 251 -0.21 3.13 -9.71
C VAL A 251 1.05 3.83 -10.15
N GLU A 252 1.68 4.55 -9.23
CA GLU A 252 2.97 5.19 -9.44
C GLU A 252 4.09 4.24 -9.04
N THR A 253 4.92 3.86 -10.01
CA THR A 253 6.08 2.99 -9.84
C THR A 253 7.38 3.78 -10.06
N PRO A 254 8.54 3.26 -9.65
CA PRO A 254 9.82 3.88 -10.00
C PRO A 254 10.05 4.03 -11.50
N SER A 255 9.47 3.13 -12.31
CA SER A 255 9.54 3.15 -13.78
C SER A 255 8.49 4.05 -14.44
N GLY A 256 7.61 4.69 -13.67
CA GLY A 256 6.59 5.58 -14.20
C GLY A 256 5.18 5.29 -13.71
N LEU A 257 4.21 5.85 -14.42
CA LEU A 257 2.80 5.72 -14.15
C LEU A 257 2.22 4.50 -14.89
N VAL A 258 1.59 3.59 -14.17
CA VAL A 258 1.04 2.35 -14.74
C VAL A 258 -0.46 2.27 -14.50
N ARG A 259 -1.23 2.08 -15.57
CA ARG A 259 -2.65 1.75 -15.49
C ARG A 259 -2.79 0.25 -15.28
N GLN A 260 -2.99 -0.16 -14.03
CA GLN A 260 -3.08 -1.56 -13.63
C GLN A 260 -4.53 -2.03 -13.69
N PRO A 261 -4.86 -3.04 -14.50
CA PRO A 261 -6.20 -3.63 -14.51
C PRO A 261 -6.47 -4.34 -13.18
N LYS A 262 -7.73 -4.41 -12.77
CA LYS A 262 -8.13 -5.21 -11.61
C LYS A 262 -7.97 -6.69 -11.96
N THR A 263 -7.04 -7.38 -11.30
CA THR A 263 -6.82 -8.82 -11.45
C THR A 263 -7.99 -9.65 -10.89
N LYS A 264 -8.05 -10.94 -11.27
CA LYS A 264 -9.14 -11.91 -11.04
C LYS A 264 -9.78 -11.95 -9.63
N GLY A 265 -9.18 -11.40 -8.60
CA GLY A 265 -9.76 -11.30 -7.24
C GLY A 265 -10.41 -9.95 -6.89
N LYS A 266 -10.14 -8.90 -7.68
CA LYS A 266 -10.71 -7.56 -7.49
C LYS A 266 -11.67 -7.28 -8.65
N ARG A 267 -12.94 -7.62 -8.46
CA ARG A 267 -13.98 -7.46 -9.48
C ARG A 267 -14.07 -6.03 -9.99
N SER A 268 -14.18 -5.87 -11.33
CA SER A 268 -14.67 -4.64 -11.93
C SER A 268 -16.10 -4.40 -11.44
N ARG A 269 -16.46 -3.13 -11.31
CA ARG A 269 -17.84 -2.75 -10.95
C ARG A 269 -18.34 -1.61 -11.82
N SER A 270 -19.61 -1.60 -12.07
CA SER A 270 -20.30 -0.46 -12.66
C SER A 270 -20.82 0.45 -11.56
N VAL A 271 -20.61 1.74 -11.69
CA VAL A 271 -21.11 2.76 -10.76
C VAL A 271 -22.09 3.63 -11.54
N SER A 272 -23.33 3.72 -11.06
CA SER A 272 -24.32 4.62 -11.63
C SER A 272 -23.98 6.08 -11.34
N LEU A 273 -24.11 6.93 -12.34
CA LEU A 273 -23.92 8.37 -12.25
C LEU A 273 -25.29 9.05 -12.11
N TYR A 274 -25.40 9.97 -11.17
CA TYR A 274 -26.55 10.88 -11.13
C TYR A 274 -26.58 11.72 -12.41
N GLY A 275 -27.79 12.16 -12.84
CA GLY A 275 -27.96 12.85 -14.13
C GLY A 275 -27.03 14.02 -14.30
N GLU A 276 -26.98 14.92 -13.31
CA GLU A 276 -26.09 16.09 -13.29
C GLU A 276 -24.61 15.69 -13.33
N THR A 277 -24.22 14.62 -12.65
CA THR A 277 -22.83 14.09 -12.72
C THR A 277 -22.47 13.69 -14.15
N ALA A 278 -23.37 13.02 -14.86
CA ALA A 278 -23.13 12.63 -16.23
C ALA A 278 -23.02 13.83 -17.18
N GLU A 279 -23.83 14.86 -16.96
CA GLU A 279 -23.77 16.11 -17.71
C GLU A 279 -22.50 16.90 -17.44
N ARG A 280 -22.06 16.98 -16.20
CA ARG A 280 -20.76 17.60 -15.86
C ARG A 280 -19.57 16.86 -16.49
N VAL A 281 -19.62 15.55 -16.51
CA VAL A 281 -18.60 14.76 -17.23
C VAL A 281 -18.64 15.07 -18.71
N ARG A 282 -19.81 15.16 -19.34
CA ARG A 282 -19.94 15.54 -20.75
C ARG A 282 -19.31 16.89 -21.01
N ALA A 283 -19.74 17.93 -20.28
CA ALA A 283 -19.20 19.28 -20.41
C ALA A 283 -17.68 19.35 -20.18
N HIS A 284 -17.16 18.54 -19.26
CA HIS A 284 -15.72 18.44 -19.04
C HIS A 284 -14.99 17.80 -20.23
N LEU A 285 -15.56 16.76 -20.85
CA LEU A 285 -14.96 16.12 -22.03
C LEU A 285 -14.99 17.05 -23.25
N ASP A 286 -16.07 17.85 -23.41
CA ASP A 286 -16.19 18.86 -24.46
C ASP A 286 -15.15 19.97 -24.25
N TRP A 287 -14.97 20.44 -23.01
CA TRP A 287 -13.93 21.40 -22.68
C TRP A 287 -12.52 20.81 -22.94
N GLN A 288 -12.27 19.56 -22.57
CA GLN A 288 -10.98 18.92 -22.87
C GLN A 288 -10.69 18.87 -24.39
N ALA A 289 -11.71 18.69 -25.24
CA ALA A 289 -11.53 18.71 -26.69
C ALA A 289 -11.06 20.08 -27.23
N ALA A 290 -11.39 21.17 -26.55
CA ALA A 290 -10.93 22.51 -26.91
C ALA A 290 -9.50 22.82 -26.46
N TYR A 291 -9.08 22.31 -25.30
CA TYR A 291 -7.85 22.74 -24.63
C TYR A 291 -6.70 21.71 -24.61
N LEU A 292 -6.99 20.43 -24.92
CA LEU A 292 -5.93 19.43 -25.06
C LEU A 292 -5.26 19.53 -26.45
N PRO A 293 -4.01 19.03 -26.58
CA PRO A 293 -3.33 18.95 -27.87
C PRO A 293 -4.19 18.24 -28.93
N LYS A 294 -4.18 18.77 -30.15
CA LYS A 294 -4.91 18.17 -31.26
C LYS A 294 -4.24 16.87 -31.72
N GLY A 295 -5.06 15.95 -32.25
CA GLY A 295 -4.57 14.66 -32.77
C GLY A 295 -4.46 13.54 -31.74
N LEU A 296 -4.84 13.78 -30.49
CA LEU A 296 -4.89 12.73 -29.47
C LEU A 296 -6.05 11.74 -29.76
N ASP A 297 -5.78 10.44 -29.66
CA ASP A 297 -6.82 9.41 -29.74
C ASP A 297 -7.71 9.45 -28.50
N ALA A 298 -8.93 9.95 -28.65
CA ALA A 298 -9.91 10.06 -27.58
C ALA A 298 -10.17 8.73 -26.83
N ARG A 299 -9.97 7.56 -27.48
CA ARG A 299 -10.16 6.24 -26.87
C ARG A 299 -9.06 5.91 -25.85
N ARG A 300 -7.90 6.56 -25.94
CA ARG A 300 -6.76 6.37 -25.05
C ARG A 300 -6.75 7.37 -23.90
N LEU A 301 -7.56 8.43 -23.98
CA LEU A 301 -7.58 9.48 -22.96
C LEU A 301 -8.33 9.01 -21.70
N GLY A 302 -7.86 9.52 -20.57
CA GLY A 302 -8.61 9.50 -19.31
C GLY A 302 -9.81 10.45 -19.35
N VAL A 303 -10.80 10.20 -18.50
CA VAL A 303 -11.81 11.22 -18.15
C VAL A 303 -11.11 12.38 -17.47
N CYS A 304 -10.12 12.09 -16.62
CA CYS A 304 -9.20 13.07 -16.05
C CYS A 304 -7.80 12.81 -16.61
N CYS A 305 -7.19 13.80 -17.21
CA CYS A 305 -5.88 13.68 -17.86
C CYS A 305 -4.97 14.88 -17.51
N ASP A 306 -3.68 14.72 -17.75
CA ASP A 306 -2.73 15.83 -17.69
C ASP A 306 -2.81 16.71 -18.96
N ALA A 307 -1.99 17.76 -19.00
CA ALA A 307 -2.01 18.72 -20.09
C ALA A 307 -1.51 18.15 -21.44
N ASP A 308 -0.88 16.99 -21.46
CA ASP A 308 -0.41 16.30 -22.65
C ASP A 308 -1.36 15.15 -23.07
N GLY A 309 -2.49 14.98 -22.35
CA GLY A 309 -3.48 13.92 -22.59
C GLY A 309 -3.14 12.59 -21.89
N GLY A 310 -2.06 12.53 -21.11
CA GLY A 310 -1.72 11.36 -20.28
C GLY A 310 -2.65 11.20 -19.07
N PHE A 311 -2.71 10.01 -18.48
CA PHE A 311 -3.45 9.80 -17.24
C PHE A 311 -2.87 10.61 -16.09
N LEU A 312 -3.74 11.15 -15.22
CA LEU A 312 -3.31 11.89 -14.03
C LEU A 312 -2.56 10.99 -13.04
N ARG A 313 -1.55 11.56 -12.38
CA ARG A 313 -0.88 10.94 -11.25
C ARG A 313 -1.73 11.09 -9.98
N PRO A 314 -2.02 9.99 -9.26
CA PRO A 314 -2.76 10.06 -8.00
C PRO A 314 -2.12 10.99 -6.95
N SER A 315 -0.78 11.07 -6.94
CA SER A 315 -0.04 11.99 -6.05
C SER A 315 -0.31 13.46 -6.38
N ALA A 316 -0.36 13.82 -7.68
CA ALA A 316 -0.66 15.19 -8.11
C ALA A 316 -2.09 15.60 -7.75
N VAL A 317 -3.06 14.72 -7.98
CA VAL A 317 -4.46 14.93 -7.56
C VAL A 317 -4.58 15.09 -6.05
N SER A 318 -3.88 14.25 -5.28
CA SER A 318 -3.90 14.32 -3.81
C SER A 318 -3.24 15.60 -3.29
N ALA A 319 -2.14 16.05 -3.92
CA ALA A 319 -1.46 17.29 -3.57
C ALA A 319 -2.35 18.52 -3.87
N TRP A 320 -2.95 18.57 -5.07
CA TRP A 320 -3.88 19.62 -5.44
C TRP A 320 -5.07 19.71 -4.48
N PHE A 321 -5.68 18.55 -4.14
CA PHE A 321 -6.79 18.48 -3.19
C PHE A 321 -6.39 18.95 -1.79
N SER A 322 -5.17 18.64 -1.35
CA SER A 322 -4.65 19.11 -0.06
C SER A 322 -4.56 20.64 -0.04
N GLY A 323 -4.11 21.27 -1.14
CA GLY A 323 -4.10 22.73 -1.27
C GLY A 323 -5.51 23.31 -1.21
N LEU A 324 -6.46 22.78 -1.98
CA LEU A 324 -7.86 23.22 -1.96
C LEU A 324 -8.50 23.05 -0.57
N ARG A 325 -8.26 21.91 0.10
CA ARG A 325 -8.71 21.68 1.47
C ARG A 325 -8.24 22.77 2.42
N ASP A 326 -6.96 23.10 2.36
CA ASP A 326 -6.33 24.09 3.24
C ASP A 326 -6.84 25.52 2.92
N GLU A 327 -7.04 25.86 1.64
CA GLU A 327 -7.62 27.12 1.17
C GLU A 327 -9.06 27.30 1.66
N LEU A 328 -9.88 26.25 1.59
CA LEU A 328 -11.27 26.27 2.04
C LEU A 328 -11.43 26.17 3.56
N GLY A 329 -10.34 25.94 4.29
CA GLY A 329 -10.36 25.74 5.74
C GLY A 329 -11.15 24.50 6.18
N LEU A 330 -11.18 23.44 5.35
CA LEU A 330 -11.89 22.20 5.68
C LEU A 330 -11.21 21.46 6.85
N GLN A 331 -11.93 20.53 7.45
CA GLN A 331 -11.48 19.74 8.60
C GLN A 331 -10.03 19.24 8.44
N ARG A 332 -9.16 19.55 9.41
CA ARG A 332 -7.76 19.14 9.43
C ARG A 332 -7.62 17.61 9.51
N GLY A 333 -6.56 17.08 8.91
CA GLY A 333 -6.28 15.64 8.89
C GLY A 333 -7.10 14.85 7.87
N THR A 334 -7.97 15.51 7.10
CA THR A 334 -8.69 14.92 5.98
C THR A 334 -7.79 14.86 4.73
N SER A 335 -8.16 14.00 3.80
CA SER A 335 -7.39 13.73 2.58
C SER A 335 -8.34 13.48 1.42
N PHE A 336 -7.82 13.30 0.21
CA PHE A 336 -8.63 12.89 -0.95
C PHE A 336 -9.51 11.66 -0.65
N HIS A 337 -9.06 10.75 0.21
CA HIS A 337 -9.85 9.57 0.58
C HIS A 337 -11.08 9.91 1.40
N THR A 338 -11.09 11.04 2.09
CA THR A 338 -12.25 11.56 2.84
C THR A 338 -13.45 11.80 1.94
N LEU A 339 -13.26 12.15 0.65
CA LEU A 339 -14.35 12.28 -0.32
C LEU A 339 -15.17 11.00 -0.43
N ARG A 340 -14.48 9.88 -0.49
CA ARG A 340 -15.11 8.56 -0.52
C ARG A 340 -15.74 8.19 0.83
N HIS A 341 -15.13 8.57 1.95
CA HIS A 341 -15.72 8.36 3.27
C HIS A 341 -17.01 9.16 3.42
N THR A 342 -17.00 10.43 3.01
CA THR A 342 -18.21 11.28 3.00
C THR A 342 -19.32 10.66 2.16
N HIS A 343 -19.01 10.19 0.94
CA HIS A 343 -19.98 9.51 0.10
C HIS A 343 -20.61 8.28 0.77
N ALA A 344 -19.79 7.45 1.41
CA ALA A 344 -20.26 6.25 2.10
C ALA A 344 -21.10 6.57 3.33
N THR A 345 -20.62 7.48 4.16
CA THR A 345 -21.30 7.94 5.39
C THR A 345 -22.68 8.50 5.08
N TRP A 346 -22.77 9.38 4.09
CA TRP A 346 -24.04 10.00 3.73
C TRP A 346 -25.05 9.00 3.15
N LEU A 347 -24.61 8.03 2.32
CA LEU A 347 -25.49 6.97 1.85
C LEU A 347 -26.06 6.13 3.01
N LEU A 348 -25.22 5.80 3.99
CA LEU A 348 -25.64 5.02 5.16
C LEU A 348 -26.60 5.83 6.07
N LEU A 349 -26.34 7.13 6.26
CA LEU A 349 -27.23 8.04 6.99
C LEU A 349 -28.60 8.14 6.31
N GLN A 350 -28.64 8.14 4.97
CA GLN A 350 -29.88 8.12 4.18
C GLN A 350 -30.56 6.75 4.14
N GLY A 351 -30.08 5.77 4.88
CA GLY A 351 -30.72 4.47 4.96
C GLY A 351 -30.39 3.48 3.87
N VAL A 352 -29.44 3.81 2.98
CA VAL A 352 -29.02 2.86 1.95
C VAL A 352 -28.39 1.64 2.61
N ASP A 353 -28.81 0.47 2.18
CA ASP A 353 -28.33 -0.81 2.69
C ASP A 353 -26.80 -0.94 2.63
N PRO A 354 -26.14 -1.36 3.73
CA PRO A 354 -24.68 -1.49 3.78
C PRO A 354 -24.07 -2.37 2.70
N LYS A 355 -24.77 -3.41 2.23
CA LYS A 355 -24.31 -4.28 1.14
C LYS A 355 -24.30 -3.52 -0.18
N THR A 356 -25.32 -2.73 -0.46
CA THR A 356 -25.38 -1.84 -1.63
C THR A 356 -24.26 -0.81 -1.61
N VAL A 357 -23.99 -0.18 -0.44
CA VAL A 357 -22.86 0.75 -0.28
C VAL A 357 -21.53 0.03 -0.50
N MET A 358 -21.35 -1.16 0.06
CA MET A 358 -20.16 -2.00 -0.15
C MET A 358 -19.91 -2.30 -1.64
N GLU A 359 -20.94 -2.74 -2.35
CA GLU A 359 -20.85 -3.06 -3.79
C GLU A 359 -20.50 -1.83 -4.61
N ARG A 360 -21.17 -0.69 -4.37
CA ARG A 360 -20.90 0.59 -5.01
C ARG A 360 -19.44 1.03 -4.78
N LEU A 361 -18.96 0.92 -3.56
CA LEU A 361 -17.59 1.26 -3.21
C LEU A 361 -16.57 0.22 -3.69
N GLY A 362 -16.97 -1.04 -3.90
CA GLY A 362 -16.08 -2.15 -4.22
C GLY A 362 -15.20 -2.54 -3.03
N HIS A 363 -15.78 -2.67 -1.84
CA HIS A 363 -15.15 -3.31 -0.69
C HIS A 363 -15.25 -4.83 -0.85
N ALA A 364 -14.17 -5.54 -0.49
CA ALA A 364 -14.15 -7.00 -0.60
C ALA A 364 -15.04 -7.69 0.45
N LYS A 365 -15.28 -7.02 1.58
CA LYS A 365 -16.06 -7.54 2.73
C LYS A 365 -17.02 -6.46 3.24
N VAL A 366 -18.21 -6.87 3.64
CA VAL A 366 -19.20 -5.98 4.29
C VAL A 366 -18.68 -5.48 5.63
N THR A 367 -17.95 -6.31 6.36
CA THR A 367 -17.32 -5.94 7.63
C THR A 367 -16.49 -4.68 7.52
N THR A 368 -15.77 -4.47 6.41
CA THR A 368 -14.99 -3.24 6.19
C THR A 368 -15.88 -1.99 6.16
N THR A 369 -17.09 -2.08 5.60
CA THR A 369 -18.05 -0.97 5.61
C THR A 369 -18.63 -0.76 7.01
N LEU A 370 -18.99 -1.83 7.70
CA LEU A 370 -19.57 -1.75 9.05
C LEU A 370 -18.53 -1.30 10.09
N GLU A 371 -17.29 -1.78 10.03
CA GLU A 371 -16.20 -1.36 10.93
C GLU A 371 -15.85 0.13 10.76
N LEU A 372 -15.87 0.63 9.51
CA LEU A 372 -15.54 2.04 9.23
C LEU A 372 -16.69 3.00 9.55
N TYR A 373 -17.93 2.55 9.41
CA TYR A 373 -19.11 3.44 9.44
C TYR A 373 -20.20 3.00 10.42
N GLY A 374 -20.01 1.91 11.16
CA GLY A 374 -21.02 1.39 12.13
C GLY A 374 -21.38 2.37 13.24
N HIS A 375 -20.44 3.24 13.61
CA HIS A 375 -20.65 4.30 14.60
C HIS A 375 -21.62 5.39 14.12
N VAL A 376 -21.85 5.52 12.82
CA VAL A 376 -22.74 6.51 12.21
C VAL A 376 -24.18 6.02 12.15
N LEU A 377 -24.46 4.81 12.62
CA LEU A 377 -25.78 4.16 12.61
C LEU A 377 -26.42 4.00 14.02
N PRO A 378 -26.26 4.93 14.97
CA PRO A 378 -26.93 4.80 16.28
C PRO A 378 -28.44 4.97 16.14
N GLY A 379 -29.20 4.29 16.97
CA GLY A 379 -30.63 4.57 17.17
C GLY A 379 -31.59 3.90 16.18
N ARG A 380 -31.13 2.94 15.35
CA ARG A 380 -32.01 2.21 14.42
C ARG A 380 -32.86 1.11 15.07
N ASP A 381 -32.63 0.79 16.34
CA ASP A 381 -33.42 -0.25 17.02
C ASP A 381 -34.90 0.12 17.11
N ALA A 382 -35.20 1.37 17.45
CA ALA A 382 -36.59 1.86 17.48
C ALA A 382 -37.22 1.86 16.08
N ALA A 383 -36.46 2.25 15.06
CA ALA A 383 -36.95 2.21 13.66
C ALA A 383 -37.14 0.77 13.17
N ALA A 384 -36.29 -0.17 13.60
CA ALA A 384 -36.44 -1.59 13.28
C ALA A 384 -37.66 -2.19 13.99
N ALA A 385 -37.89 -1.84 15.23
CA ALA A 385 -39.09 -2.26 15.97
C ALA A 385 -40.36 -1.73 15.29
N GLN A 386 -40.39 -0.47 14.89
CA GLN A 386 -41.53 0.12 14.19
C GLN A 386 -41.73 -0.54 12.81
N ALA A 387 -40.67 -0.76 12.04
CA ALA A 387 -40.76 -1.43 10.73
C ALA A 387 -41.31 -2.87 10.87
N PHE A 388 -40.93 -3.57 11.94
CA PHE A 388 -41.47 -4.90 12.21
C PHE A 388 -42.96 -4.81 12.55
N ALA A 389 -43.38 -3.87 13.43
CA ALA A 389 -44.77 -3.65 13.80
C ALA A 389 -45.64 -3.32 12.58
N ASP A 390 -45.15 -2.46 11.68
CA ASP A 390 -45.82 -2.10 10.41
C ASP A 390 -45.96 -3.31 9.50
N ALA A 391 -44.90 -4.11 9.32
CA ALA A 391 -44.94 -5.34 8.54
C ALA A 391 -45.88 -6.40 9.13
N ALA A 392 -45.88 -6.56 10.45
CA ALA A 392 -46.76 -7.47 11.15
C ALA A 392 -48.23 -7.05 10.99
N SER A 393 -48.53 -5.74 11.11
CA SER A 393 -49.90 -5.20 10.89
C SER A 393 -50.38 -5.43 9.44
N MET A 394 -49.52 -5.25 8.45
CA MET A 394 -49.83 -5.54 7.03
C MET A 394 -50.10 -7.04 6.82
N ALA A 395 -49.48 -7.92 7.59
CA ALA A 395 -49.71 -9.36 7.53
C ALA A 395 -50.93 -9.84 8.37
N GLY A 396 -51.67 -8.90 9.00
CA GLY A 396 -52.82 -9.21 9.83
C GLY A 396 -52.47 -9.63 11.24
N GLY A 397 -51.22 -9.41 11.66
CA GLY A 397 -50.77 -9.62 13.06
C GLY A 397 -51.15 -8.43 13.96
N THR A 398 -51.64 -8.70 15.15
CA THR A 398 -51.80 -7.69 16.20
C THR A 398 -50.62 -7.79 17.16
N PRO A 399 -50.01 -6.65 17.59
CA PRO A 399 -48.92 -6.66 18.55
C PRO A 399 -49.32 -7.21 19.91
#